data_0261daf0f62fde3fa2eec3d7e375748b
#
_entry.id   0261daf0f62fde3fa2eec3d7e375748b
#
_cell.length_a   1.000
_cell.length_b   1.000
_cell.length_c   1.000
_cell.angle_alpha   90.00
_cell.angle_beta   90.00
_cell.angle_gamma   90.00
#
_symmetry.space_group_name_H-M   'P 1'
#
loop_
_entity.id
_entity.type
_entity.pdbx_description
1 polymer ?
#
loop_
_entity_poly.entity_id
_entity_poly.type
_entity_poly.pdbx_seq_one_letter_code
_entity_poly.pdbx_strand_id
1 'polypeptide(L)'
;KAWQQKFPYILIDEFQDINKIQYEIVKMLAGETKNLFIVGDDDQSIYKFRGARPELMLNFPKDFENTRQVILNRNYRCGEEIVQVAEDIISYNTKRFEKKMQAREDAASMVEVRTFKDHYEENKHIIYTIKEEMAKKTPLSQIAILYRTNQGPRQLIAALMAYNIPFYMQDAVPNLFDH
;
A
#
# COMPACT_ATOMS: atom_id res chain seq x y z
N LYS A 1 31.60 -3.34 -14.88
CA LYS A 1 31.90 -2.15 -15.74
C LYS A 1 30.98 -2.06 -16.97
N ALA A 2 30.73 -3.13 -17.75
CA ALA A 2 29.86 -3.07 -18.94
C ALA A 2 28.43 -2.58 -18.61
N TRP A 3 27.82 -3.08 -17.54
CA TRP A 3 26.48 -2.67 -17.10
C TRP A 3 26.44 -1.21 -16.62
N GLN A 4 27.45 -0.74 -15.93
CA GLN A 4 27.58 0.66 -15.49
C GLN A 4 27.64 1.63 -16.66
N GLN A 5 28.33 1.25 -17.75
CA GLN A 5 28.39 2.05 -18.98
C GLN A 5 27.07 2.02 -19.75
N LYS A 6 26.35 0.88 -19.70
CA LYS A 6 25.08 0.71 -20.40
C LYS A 6 23.95 1.49 -19.74
N PHE A 7 23.96 1.61 -18.42
CA PHE A 7 22.92 2.28 -17.64
C PHE A 7 23.51 3.42 -16.80
N PRO A 8 23.72 4.60 -17.42
CA PRO A 8 24.29 5.75 -16.71
C PRO A 8 23.36 6.39 -15.69
N TYR A 9 22.08 6.09 -15.75
CA TYR A 9 21.05 6.53 -14.79
C TYR A 9 20.29 5.31 -14.29
N ILE A 10 20.06 5.26 -12.99
CA ILE A 10 19.29 4.20 -12.33
C ILE A 10 18.17 4.84 -11.54
N LEU A 11 16.94 4.46 -11.87
CA LEU A 11 15.73 4.91 -11.18
C LEU A 11 15.08 3.69 -10.53
N ILE A 12 14.72 3.82 -9.26
CA ILE A 12 14.12 2.73 -8.49
C ILE A 12 12.88 3.27 -7.80
N ASP A 13 11.76 2.64 -8.08
CA ASP A 13 10.49 2.90 -7.42
C ASP A 13 10.26 1.89 -6.29
N GLU A 14 9.35 2.21 -5.35
CA GLU A 14 9.03 1.40 -4.17
C GLU A 14 10.27 0.96 -3.38
N PHE A 15 11.21 1.89 -3.20
CA PHE A 15 12.52 1.59 -2.64
C PHE A 15 12.46 1.06 -1.20
N GLN A 16 11.40 1.33 -0.45
CA GLN A 16 11.19 0.79 0.90
C GLN A 16 11.06 -0.73 0.94
N ASP A 17 10.76 -1.37 -0.21
CA ASP A 17 10.51 -2.82 -0.29
C ASP A 17 11.74 -3.63 -0.70
N ILE A 18 12.88 -2.97 -0.96
CA ILE A 18 14.09 -3.69 -1.33
C ILE A 18 14.74 -4.39 -0.14
N ASN A 19 15.41 -5.52 -0.41
CA ASN A 19 16.24 -6.22 0.56
C ASN A 19 17.72 -5.81 0.44
N LYS A 20 18.54 -6.29 1.39
CA LYS A 20 19.97 -5.95 1.43
C LYS A 20 20.71 -6.39 0.17
N ILE A 21 20.39 -7.55 -0.41
CA ILE A 21 21.07 -8.07 -1.61
C ILE A 21 20.78 -7.17 -2.80
N GLN A 22 19.51 -6.81 -2.99
CA GLN A 22 19.09 -5.88 -4.05
C GLN A 22 19.78 -4.52 -3.89
N TYR A 23 19.91 -4.03 -2.66
CA TYR A 23 20.61 -2.77 -2.39
C TYR A 23 22.10 -2.84 -2.76
N GLU A 24 22.80 -3.94 -2.43
CA GLU A 24 24.19 -4.12 -2.85
C GLU A 24 24.32 -4.18 -4.37
N ILE A 25 23.39 -4.83 -5.07
CA ILE A 25 23.36 -4.83 -6.54
C ILE A 25 23.19 -3.41 -7.08
N VAL A 26 22.30 -2.61 -6.49
CA VAL A 26 22.09 -1.20 -6.88
C VAL A 26 23.40 -0.41 -6.70
N LYS A 27 24.09 -0.54 -5.58
CA LYS A 27 25.38 0.13 -5.33
C LYS A 27 26.43 -0.28 -6.37
N MET A 28 26.50 -1.58 -6.67
CA MET A 28 27.43 -2.08 -7.70
C MET A 28 27.11 -1.55 -9.10
N LEU A 29 25.84 -1.42 -9.46
CA LEU A 29 25.40 -0.88 -10.74
C LEU A 29 25.68 0.63 -10.84
N ALA A 30 25.43 1.36 -9.77
CA ALA A 30 25.67 2.81 -9.72
C ALA A 30 27.16 3.17 -9.91
N GLY A 31 28.05 2.29 -9.41
CA GLY A 31 29.49 2.47 -9.57
C GLY A 31 30.00 3.84 -9.09
N GLU A 32 30.93 4.42 -9.83
CA GLU A 32 31.55 5.71 -9.50
C GLU A 32 30.61 6.90 -9.79
N THR A 33 29.73 6.79 -10.77
CA THR A 33 28.85 7.89 -11.20
C THR A 33 27.80 8.21 -10.16
N LYS A 34 27.35 7.21 -9.40
CA LYS A 34 26.34 7.31 -8.37
C LYS A 34 25.06 8.03 -8.82
N ASN A 35 24.73 7.97 -10.11
CA ASN A 35 23.51 8.55 -10.67
C ASN A 35 22.29 7.71 -10.31
N LEU A 36 21.88 7.79 -9.06
CA LEU A 36 20.73 7.09 -8.52
C LEU A 36 19.58 8.04 -8.23
N PHE A 37 18.39 7.65 -8.62
CA PHE A 37 17.15 8.28 -8.22
C PHE A 37 16.26 7.21 -7.59
N ILE A 38 15.91 7.39 -6.33
CA ILE A 38 15.03 6.47 -5.62
C ILE A 38 13.73 7.18 -5.24
N VAL A 39 12.63 6.48 -5.34
CA VAL A 39 11.32 6.90 -4.88
C VAL A 39 10.77 5.82 -3.96
N GLY A 40 10.08 6.22 -2.92
CA GLY A 40 9.45 5.30 -2.00
C GLY A 40 8.79 6.02 -0.84
N ASP A 41 8.05 5.26 -0.07
CA ASP A 41 7.37 5.72 1.13
C ASP A 41 7.67 4.72 2.27
N ASP A 42 8.53 5.12 3.19
CA ASP A 42 8.92 4.31 4.34
C ASP A 42 7.74 3.88 5.21
N ASP A 43 6.66 4.66 5.24
CA ASP A 43 5.43 4.33 5.96
C ASP A 43 4.62 3.21 5.28
N GLN A 44 4.87 2.93 4.01
CA GLN A 44 4.22 1.85 3.25
C GLN A 44 5.02 0.54 3.23
N SER A 45 6.12 0.43 3.96
CA SER A 45 6.94 -0.78 4.01
C SER A 45 6.24 -1.91 4.79
N ILE A 46 5.54 -2.78 4.06
CA ILE A 46 4.79 -3.92 4.63
C ILE A 46 5.40 -5.29 4.28
N TYR A 47 6.49 -5.33 3.49
CA TYR A 47 7.13 -6.57 3.02
C TYR A 47 8.34 -7.01 3.84
N LYS A 48 8.43 -6.63 5.11
CA LYS A 48 9.52 -7.04 6.01
C LYS A 48 9.66 -8.57 6.10
N PHE A 49 8.55 -9.31 6.04
CA PHE A 49 8.53 -10.78 6.03
C PHE A 49 9.15 -11.39 4.76
N ARG A 50 9.29 -10.59 3.67
CA ARG A 50 10.02 -10.95 2.44
C ARG A 50 11.45 -10.43 2.42
N GLY A 51 11.93 -9.85 3.53
CA GLY A 51 13.28 -9.33 3.67
C GLY A 51 13.43 -7.85 3.30
N ALA A 52 12.34 -7.13 3.06
CA ALA A 52 12.37 -5.68 2.88
C ALA A 52 12.97 -4.98 4.11
N ARG A 53 13.75 -3.94 3.87
CA ARG A 53 14.44 -3.17 4.91
C ARG A 53 14.28 -1.67 4.67
N PRO A 54 13.23 -1.05 5.20
CA PRO A 54 13.03 0.39 5.05
C PRO A 54 14.20 1.22 5.60
N GLU A 55 14.98 0.65 6.53
CA GLU A 55 16.17 1.31 7.06
C GLU A 55 17.21 1.61 5.97
N LEU A 56 17.22 0.88 4.85
CA LEU A 56 18.09 1.16 3.71
C LEU A 56 17.75 2.50 3.07
N MET A 57 16.46 2.81 2.98
CA MET A 57 15.99 4.11 2.49
C MET A 57 16.33 5.24 3.46
N LEU A 58 16.10 5.02 4.75
CA LEU A 58 16.42 6.01 5.80
C LEU A 58 17.92 6.32 5.87
N ASN A 59 18.78 5.34 5.61
CA ASN A 59 20.22 5.48 5.62
C ASN A 59 20.84 5.83 4.26
N PHE A 60 20.04 5.92 3.19
CA PHE A 60 20.51 6.22 1.84
C PHE A 60 21.41 7.48 1.77
N PRO A 61 21.09 8.61 2.44
CA PRO A 61 21.97 9.77 2.44
C PRO A 61 23.34 9.55 3.09
N LYS A 62 23.49 8.52 3.94
CA LYS A 62 24.78 8.16 4.55
C LYS A 62 25.65 7.35 3.59
N ASP A 63 25.02 6.54 2.74
CA ASP A 63 25.72 5.70 1.77
C ASP A 63 26.07 6.46 0.49
N PHE A 64 25.28 7.50 0.18
CA PHE A 64 25.47 8.36 -0.99
C PHE A 64 25.60 9.81 -0.57
N GLU A 65 26.82 10.30 -0.48
CA GLU A 65 27.10 11.71 -0.21
C GLU A 65 26.46 12.62 -1.27
N ASN A 66 26.06 13.82 -0.88
CA ASN A 66 25.38 14.81 -1.70
C ASN A 66 23.97 14.38 -2.16
N THR A 67 23.34 13.46 -1.48
CA THR A 67 21.93 13.11 -1.74
C THR A 67 21.03 14.33 -1.52
N ARG A 68 20.22 14.67 -2.52
CA ARG A 68 19.14 15.63 -2.40
C ARG A 68 17.85 14.90 -2.09
N GLN A 69 17.25 15.22 -0.96
CA GLN A 69 15.96 14.66 -0.56
C GLN A 69 14.82 15.63 -0.90
N VAL A 70 13.74 15.12 -1.46
CA VAL A 70 12.50 15.85 -1.72
C VAL A 70 11.36 15.07 -1.08
N ILE A 71 10.60 15.73 -0.23
CA ILE A 71 9.43 15.14 0.43
C ILE A 71 8.18 15.57 -0.35
N LEU A 72 7.41 14.58 -0.82
CA LEU A 72 6.10 14.80 -1.45
C LEU A 72 5.03 14.64 -0.36
N ASN A 73 4.64 15.75 0.23
CA ASN A 73 3.75 15.76 1.39
C ASN A 73 2.28 16.05 1.06
N ARG A 74 1.91 16.21 -0.22
CA ARG A 74 0.52 16.43 -0.63
C ARG A 74 -0.09 15.15 -1.17
N ASN A 75 -1.16 14.69 -0.51
CA ASN A 75 -1.95 13.56 -0.94
C ASN A 75 -3.12 14.04 -1.80
N TYR A 76 -3.11 13.68 -3.09
CA TYR A 76 -4.15 14.05 -4.04
C TYR A 76 -5.27 13.02 -4.15
N ARG A 77 -5.18 11.91 -3.41
CA ARG A 77 -6.12 10.79 -3.47
C ARG A 77 -7.20 10.87 -2.39
N CYS A 78 -6.77 11.10 -1.16
CA CYS A 78 -7.62 10.93 0.02
C CYS A 78 -8.02 12.27 0.63
N GLY A 79 -9.23 12.31 1.20
CA GLY A 79 -9.68 13.42 2.02
C GLY A 79 -9.03 13.43 3.41
N GLU A 80 -9.30 14.49 4.16
CA GLU A 80 -8.59 14.81 5.40
C GLU A 80 -8.72 13.73 6.48
N GLU A 81 -9.92 13.19 6.70
CA GLU A 81 -10.14 12.18 7.74
C GLU A 81 -9.35 10.88 7.50
N ILE A 82 -9.25 10.45 6.22
CA ILE A 82 -8.46 9.26 5.89
C ILE A 82 -6.97 9.50 6.12
N VAL A 83 -6.47 10.67 5.71
CA VAL A 83 -5.07 11.05 5.91
C VAL A 83 -4.75 11.15 7.39
N GLN A 84 -5.62 11.80 8.18
CA GLN A 84 -5.42 11.95 9.63
C GLN A 84 -5.38 10.59 10.34
N VAL A 85 -6.32 9.70 10.06
CA VAL A 85 -6.34 8.35 10.66
C VAL A 85 -5.09 7.56 10.28
N ALA A 86 -4.63 7.68 9.03
CA ALA A 86 -3.40 7.03 8.58
C ALA A 86 -2.17 7.61 9.31
N GLU A 87 -2.09 8.92 9.49
CA GLU A 87 -1.01 9.58 10.26
C GLU A 87 -1.03 9.15 11.73
N ASP A 88 -2.19 9.09 12.35
CA ASP A 88 -2.34 8.65 13.74
C ASP A 88 -1.82 7.22 13.93
N ILE A 89 -2.20 6.30 13.04
CA ILE A 89 -1.73 4.91 13.07
C ILE A 89 -0.22 4.84 12.88
N ILE A 90 0.33 5.53 11.87
CA ILE A 90 1.75 5.43 11.56
C ILE A 90 2.64 6.19 12.56
N SER A 91 2.08 7.12 13.34
CA SER A 91 2.82 7.87 14.37
C SER A 91 3.45 6.98 15.45
N TYR A 92 2.91 5.78 15.67
CA TYR A 92 3.51 4.78 16.57
C TYR A 92 4.85 4.25 16.05
N ASN A 93 5.13 4.40 14.76
CA ASN A 93 6.41 4.02 14.18
C ASN A 93 7.42 5.17 14.33
N THR A 94 8.41 5.00 15.20
CA THR A 94 9.40 6.03 15.51
C THR A 94 10.57 6.10 14.52
N LYS A 95 10.76 5.05 13.69
CA LYS A 95 11.83 4.96 12.69
C LYS A 95 11.29 5.28 11.31
N ARG A 96 11.08 6.57 11.03
CA ARG A 96 10.52 7.04 9.78
C ARG A 96 11.07 8.43 9.44
N PHE A 97 10.90 8.85 8.18
CA PHE A 97 11.12 10.25 7.84
C PHE A 97 10.05 11.13 8.49
N GLU A 98 10.48 12.25 9.03
CA GLU A 98 9.53 13.24 9.53
C GLU A 98 8.83 13.89 8.33
N LYS A 99 7.54 13.67 8.23
CA LYS A 99 6.68 14.22 7.19
C LYS A 99 5.27 14.44 7.75
N LYS A 100 4.63 15.52 7.33
CA LYS A 100 3.23 15.81 7.62
C LYS A 100 2.48 15.86 6.30
N MET A 101 1.54 14.94 6.13
CA MET A 101 0.76 14.85 4.90
C MET A 101 -0.33 15.92 4.87
N GLN A 102 -0.55 16.50 3.70
CA GLN A 102 -1.65 17.40 3.42
C GLN A 102 -2.67 16.65 2.58
N ALA A 103 -3.89 16.62 3.05
CA ALA A 103 -4.99 15.95 2.35
C ALA A 103 -5.46 16.72 1.12
N ARG A 104 -6.29 16.08 0.32
CA ARG A 104 -7.04 16.71 -0.75
C ARG A 104 -8.20 17.52 -0.15
N GLU A 105 -8.24 18.81 -0.41
CA GLU A 105 -9.19 19.76 0.21
C GLU A 105 -10.65 19.55 -0.21
N ASP A 106 -10.89 19.06 -1.43
CA ASP A 106 -12.22 18.91 -2.06
C ASP A 106 -12.79 17.48 -1.97
N ALA A 107 -12.10 16.57 -1.26
CA ALA A 107 -12.55 15.19 -1.11
C ALA A 107 -13.26 15.00 0.23
N ALA A 108 -14.58 14.82 0.20
CA ALA A 108 -15.30 14.31 1.35
C ALA A 108 -14.80 12.89 1.66
N SER A 109 -14.48 12.65 2.92
CA SER A 109 -14.07 11.33 3.39
C SER A 109 -14.67 11.08 4.77
N MET A 110 -14.92 9.81 5.04
CA MET A 110 -15.38 9.36 6.36
C MET A 110 -14.70 8.04 6.68
N VAL A 111 -14.17 7.94 7.88
CA VAL A 111 -13.60 6.69 8.40
C VAL A 111 -14.51 6.16 9.51
N GLU A 112 -14.97 4.95 9.36
CA GLU A 112 -15.87 4.31 10.32
C GLU A 112 -15.26 2.98 10.78
N VAL A 113 -15.28 2.76 12.11
CA VAL A 113 -14.87 1.49 12.72
C VAL A 113 -16.09 0.82 13.31
N ARG A 114 -16.36 -0.41 12.92
CA ARG A 114 -17.47 -1.22 13.43
C ARG A 114 -16.98 -2.53 13.96
N THR A 115 -17.59 -2.99 15.03
CA THR A 115 -17.35 -4.30 15.64
C THR A 115 -18.60 -5.15 15.50
N PHE A 116 -18.43 -6.40 15.09
CA PHE A 116 -19.51 -7.35 14.90
C PHE A 116 -19.36 -8.53 15.85
N LYS A 117 -20.46 -9.18 16.15
CA LYS A 117 -20.50 -10.37 17.02
C LYS A 117 -19.78 -11.55 16.36
N ASP A 118 -19.96 -11.70 15.07
CA ASP A 118 -19.42 -12.79 14.27
C ASP A 118 -19.28 -12.38 12.80
N HIS A 119 -18.66 -13.24 12.00
CA HIS A 119 -18.45 -13.02 10.55
C HIS A 119 -19.77 -12.98 9.76
N TYR A 120 -20.84 -13.58 10.25
CA TYR A 120 -22.13 -13.52 9.57
C TYR A 120 -22.70 -12.10 9.60
N GLU A 121 -22.71 -11.48 10.77
CA GLU A 121 -23.18 -10.11 10.93
C GLU A 121 -22.27 -9.12 10.19
N GLU A 122 -20.95 -9.34 10.21
CA GLU A 122 -19.98 -8.57 9.44
C GLU A 122 -20.29 -8.64 7.93
N ASN A 123 -20.40 -9.84 7.35
CA ASN A 123 -20.70 -10.04 5.94
C ASN A 123 -22.05 -9.44 5.53
N LYS A 124 -23.06 -9.58 6.38
CA LYS A 124 -24.38 -8.99 6.16
C LYS A 124 -24.31 -7.46 6.09
N HIS A 125 -23.52 -6.86 6.98
CA HIS A 125 -23.30 -5.42 6.95
C HIS A 125 -22.56 -4.98 5.70
N ILE A 126 -21.52 -5.70 5.27
CA ILE A 126 -20.80 -5.42 4.02
C ILE A 126 -21.77 -5.43 2.82
N ILE A 127 -22.59 -6.49 2.71
CA ILE A 127 -23.61 -6.58 1.64
C ILE A 127 -24.59 -5.41 1.69
N TYR A 128 -25.02 -5.02 2.86
CA TYR A 128 -25.93 -3.89 3.04
C TYR A 128 -25.27 -2.59 2.56
N THR A 129 -24.05 -2.33 3.00
CA THR A 129 -23.29 -1.13 2.58
C THR A 129 -23.06 -1.08 1.08
N ILE A 130 -22.73 -2.21 0.44
CA ILE A 130 -22.58 -2.26 -1.02
C ILE A 130 -23.92 -1.89 -1.70
N LYS A 131 -25.04 -2.41 -1.21
CA LYS A 131 -26.36 -2.09 -1.77
C LYS A 131 -26.73 -0.62 -1.59
N GLU A 132 -26.38 -0.01 -0.47
CA GLU A 132 -26.56 1.42 -0.26
C GLU A 132 -25.75 2.24 -1.27
N GLU A 133 -24.49 1.87 -1.50
CA GLU A 133 -23.64 2.54 -2.48
C GLU A 133 -24.18 2.35 -3.92
N MET A 134 -24.66 1.15 -4.26
CA MET A 134 -25.32 0.91 -5.53
C MET A 134 -26.59 1.79 -5.71
N ALA A 135 -27.37 1.98 -4.65
CA ALA A 135 -28.54 2.86 -4.68
C ALA A 135 -28.15 4.33 -4.90
N LYS A 136 -26.99 4.75 -4.43
CA LYS A 136 -26.38 6.07 -4.71
C LYS A 136 -25.75 6.14 -6.10
N LYS A 137 -25.80 5.05 -6.90
CA LYS A 137 -25.20 4.91 -8.24
C LYS A 137 -23.66 4.92 -8.22
N THR A 138 -23.03 4.57 -7.10
CA THR A 138 -21.59 4.34 -7.04
C THR A 138 -21.24 3.13 -7.91
N PRO A 139 -20.34 3.23 -8.89
CA PRO A 139 -19.92 2.08 -9.68
C PRO A 139 -19.24 1.03 -8.81
N LEU A 140 -19.58 -0.26 -9.00
CA LEU A 140 -18.97 -1.34 -8.23
C LEU A 140 -17.44 -1.40 -8.39
N SER A 141 -16.92 -0.95 -9.52
CA SER A 141 -15.46 -0.83 -9.76
C SER A 141 -14.77 0.18 -8.85
N GLN A 142 -15.51 1.00 -8.12
CA GLN A 142 -14.97 1.95 -7.13
C GLN A 142 -15.10 1.43 -5.69
N ILE A 143 -15.63 0.23 -5.50
CA ILE A 143 -15.76 -0.41 -4.19
C ILE A 143 -14.67 -1.49 -4.08
N ALA A 144 -13.86 -1.41 -3.04
CA ALA A 144 -12.85 -2.43 -2.74
C ALA A 144 -13.07 -2.99 -1.34
N ILE A 145 -12.87 -4.30 -1.20
CA ILE A 145 -12.91 -5.00 0.09
C ILE A 145 -11.53 -5.59 0.32
N LEU A 146 -10.87 -5.19 1.40
CA LEU A 146 -9.56 -5.68 1.79
C LEU A 146 -9.70 -6.68 2.94
N TYR A 147 -8.94 -7.76 2.88
CA TYR A 147 -8.93 -8.80 3.89
C TYR A 147 -7.51 -9.29 4.18
N ARG A 148 -7.31 -9.86 5.35
CA ARG A 148 -5.98 -10.25 5.82
C ARG A 148 -5.46 -11.55 5.19
N THR A 149 -6.33 -12.53 4.95
CA THR A 149 -5.96 -13.87 4.47
C THR A 149 -6.90 -14.34 3.39
N ASN A 150 -6.41 -15.14 2.44
CA ASN A 150 -7.20 -15.67 1.32
C ASN A 150 -8.36 -16.59 1.77
N GLN A 151 -8.35 -17.05 3.02
CA GLN A 151 -9.46 -17.85 3.55
C GLN A 151 -10.60 -16.97 4.13
N GLY A 152 -10.29 -15.74 4.56
CA GLY A 152 -11.25 -14.82 5.18
C GLY A 152 -12.50 -14.54 4.34
N PRO A 153 -12.38 -14.24 3.04
CA PRO A 153 -13.52 -13.79 2.25
C PRO A 153 -14.45 -14.91 1.76
N ARG A 154 -14.21 -16.19 2.07
CA ARG A 154 -15.02 -17.31 1.54
C ARG A 154 -16.52 -17.15 1.79
N GLN A 155 -16.91 -16.79 3.02
CA GLN A 155 -18.32 -16.58 3.36
C GLN A 155 -18.88 -15.32 2.69
N LEU A 156 -18.07 -14.28 2.57
CA LEU A 156 -18.45 -13.06 1.86
C LEU A 156 -18.67 -13.31 0.38
N ILE A 157 -17.81 -14.11 -0.27
CA ILE A 157 -17.96 -14.51 -1.67
C ILE A 157 -19.30 -15.24 -1.87
N ALA A 158 -19.61 -16.20 -1.00
CA ALA A 158 -20.89 -16.90 -1.05
C ALA A 158 -22.09 -15.94 -0.89
N ALA A 159 -21.96 -14.94 -0.01
CA ALA A 159 -22.99 -13.92 0.16
C ALA A 159 -23.12 -13.02 -1.06
N LEU A 160 -22.00 -12.54 -1.65
CA LEU A 160 -22.03 -11.75 -2.90
C LEU A 160 -22.72 -12.50 -4.04
N MET A 161 -22.42 -13.80 -4.20
CA MET A 161 -23.08 -14.66 -5.19
C MET A 161 -24.57 -14.80 -4.90
N ALA A 162 -24.97 -15.08 -3.67
CA ALA A 162 -26.37 -15.23 -3.27
C ALA A 162 -27.21 -13.96 -3.53
N TYR A 163 -26.60 -12.80 -3.43
CA TYR A 163 -27.24 -11.51 -3.72
C TYR A 163 -27.03 -11.02 -5.15
N ASN A 164 -26.44 -11.84 -6.04
CA ASN A 164 -26.14 -11.48 -7.43
C ASN A 164 -25.33 -10.18 -7.55
N ILE A 165 -24.39 -9.92 -6.62
CA ILE A 165 -23.49 -8.78 -6.69
C ILE A 165 -22.22 -9.23 -7.42
N PRO A 166 -21.93 -8.69 -8.62
CA PRO A 166 -20.71 -9.05 -9.35
C PRO A 166 -19.46 -8.55 -8.61
N PHE A 167 -18.41 -9.36 -8.59
CA PHE A 167 -17.15 -9.03 -7.97
C PHE A 167 -15.98 -9.58 -8.78
N TYR A 168 -14.80 -9.02 -8.54
CA TYR A 168 -13.53 -9.49 -9.07
C TYR A 168 -12.57 -9.79 -7.91
N MET A 169 -11.82 -10.88 -8.01
CA MET A 169 -10.73 -11.20 -7.09
C MET A 169 -9.41 -11.20 -7.85
N GLN A 170 -8.39 -10.63 -7.23
CA GLN A 170 -7.05 -10.62 -7.80
C GLN A 170 -6.44 -12.03 -7.85
N ASP A 171 -6.68 -12.82 -6.79
CA ASP A 171 -6.31 -14.23 -6.73
C ASP A 171 -7.48 -15.12 -7.19
N ALA A 172 -7.19 -16.35 -7.60
CA ALA A 172 -8.23 -17.30 -7.94
C ALA A 172 -9.19 -17.51 -6.75
N VAL A 173 -10.49 -17.58 -7.04
CA VAL A 173 -11.50 -17.93 -6.02
C VAL A 173 -11.08 -19.27 -5.40
N PRO A 174 -10.89 -19.32 -4.07
CA PRO A 174 -10.47 -20.56 -3.42
C PRO A 174 -11.49 -21.67 -3.72
N ASN A 175 -11.09 -22.68 -4.47
CA ASN A 175 -11.94 -23.83 -4.69
C ASN A 175 -12.09 -24.59 -3.36
N LEU A 176 -13.32 -24.81 -2.92
CA LEU A 176 -13.63 -25.51 -1.67
C LEU A 176 -13.13 -26.97 -1.65
N PHE A 177 -12.77 -27.50 -2.82
CA PHE A 177 -12.39 -28.91 -3.01
C PHE A 177 -10.89 -29.10 -3.31
N ASP A 178 -10.11 -28.03 -3.41
CA ASP A 178 -8.65 -28.09 -3.56
C ASP A 178 -7.97 -28.21 -2.18
N HIS A 179 -8.00 -29.42 -1.62
CA HIS A 179 -7.24 -29.85 -0.44
C HIS A 179 -6.49 -31.14 -0.74
#